data_4d8db11a90add72b4c7db6620f63d3d5
#
_entry.id   4d8db11a90add72b4c7db6620f63d3d5
#
_cell.length_a   1.000
_cell.length_b   1.000
_cell.length_c   1.000
_cell.angle_alpha   90.00
_cell.angle_beta   90.00
_cell.angle_gamma   90.00
#
_symmetry.space_group_name_H-M   'P 1'
#
loop_
_entity.id
_entity.type
_entity.pdbx_description
1 polymer ?
#
loop_
_entity_poly.entity_id
_entity_poly.type
_entity_poly.pdbx_seq_one_letter_code
_entity_poly.pdbx_strand_id
1 'polypeptide(L)'
;MNINDFGFTLPEELIAQEPCENRDHSRLMVVNREGGMIEHRLFFEIIDYLKSGDLLVINDTRVIPARLVGKKGTGGKAEIFLLERDNGAEDVWECLVGGKRIRPGVFIQFNDNLKGEVLEEVGDGRFKIRFHTGRDLEEVLEEIGQVPLPPYIRREKDEGGRMKDESTIDRGRYQTVFADKKGAVAAPTAGLHFTEPLLKKIKAKGIDIASVTLHVGPGTFLPVRVENIEDHRMLPERYEIPSASAEMINRAKTEGR
;
A
#
# COMPACT_ATOMS: atom_id res chain seq x y z
N MET A 1 -17.30 -8.64 -18.97
CA MET A 1 -16.15 -9.58 -18.92
C MET A 1 -16.27 -10.44 -17.68
N ASN A 2 -16.13 -11.77 -17.77
CA ASN A 2 -16.31 -12.67 -16.62
C ASN A 2 -15.00 -12.80 -15.82
N ILE A 3 -15.08 -12.79 -14.48
CA ILE A 3 -13.89 -12.93 -13.61
C ILE A 3 -13.14 -14.24 -13.86
N ASN A 4 -13.85 -15.30 -14.26
CA ASN A 4 -13.25 -16.60 -14.55
C ASN A 4 -12.34 -16.60 -15.79
N ASP A 5 -12.46 -15.59 -16.68
CA ASP A 5 -11.57 -15.42 -17.84
C ASP A 5 -10.13 -15.13 -17.40
N PHE A 6 -9.93 -14.72 -16.15
CA PHE A 6 -8.63 -14.42 -15.53
C PHE A 6 -8.15 -15.51 -14.56
N GLY A 7 -8.95 -16.58 -14.41
CA GLY A 7 -8.64 -17.68 -13.51
C GLY A 7 -7.47 -18.51 -14.00
N PHE A 8 -6.48 -18.75 -13.15
CA PHE A 8 -5.39 -19.69 -13.39
C PHE A 8 -4.93 -20.31 -12.07
N THR A 9 -4.26 -21.45 -12.15
CA THR A 9 -3.68 -22.10 -10.98
C THR A 9 -2.34 -21.45 -10.67
N LEU A 10 -2.24 -20.79 -9.51
CA LEU A 10 -1.00 -20.23 -8.99
C LEU A 10 -0.51 -21.10 -7.82
N PRO A 11 0.58 -21.89 -7.99
CA PRO A 11 1.17 -22.64 -6.88
C PRO A 11 1.66 -21.71 -5.77
N GLU A 12 1.34 -22.04 -4.52
CA GLU A 12 1.69 -21.17 -3.37
C GLU A 12 3.20 -20.98 -3.22
N GLU A 13 4.01 -21.97 -3.56
CA GLU A 13 5.46 -21.93 -3.53
C GLU A 13 6.08 -20.93 -4.53
N LEU A 14 5.32 -20.46 -5.50
CA LEU A 14 5.76 -19.40 -6.43
C LEU A 14 5.51 -17.99 -5.90
N ILE A 15 4.82 -17.86 -4.77
CA ILE A 15 4.59 -16.58 -4.11
C ILE A 15 5.73 -16.34 -3.10
N ALA A 16 6.65 -15.44 -3.45
CA ALA A 16 7.76 -15.07 -2.57
C ALA A 16 7.22 -14.51 -1.25
N GLN A 17 7.71 -15.03 -0.13
CA GLN A 17 7.34 -14.58 1.22
C GLN A 17 8.30 -13.53 1.76
N GLU A 18 9.50 -13.43 1.17
CA GLU A 18 10.52 -12.44 1.51
C GLU A 18 10.93 -11.65 0.27
N PRO A 19 11.26 -10.36 0.43
CA PRO A 19 11.77 -9.58 -0.67
C PRO A 19 13.18 -10.03 -1.05
N CYS A 20 13.52 -9.91 -2.34
CA CYS A 20 14.87 -10.14 -2.82
C CYS A 20 15.88 -9.23 -2.06
N GLU A 21 17.06 -9.72 -1.73
CA GLU A 21 18.08 -8.97 -0.98
C GLU A 21 18.33 -7.58 -1.61
N ASN A 22 18.63 -7.55 -2.91
CA ASN A 22 18.71 -6.32 -3.67
C ASN A 22 17.38 -6.06 -4.38
N ARG A 23 16.77 -4.90 -4.17
CA ARG A 23 15.45 -4.56 -4.73
C ARG A 23 15.40 -4.70 -6.25
N ASP A 24 16.43 -4.26 -6.94
CA ASP A 24 16.53 -4.25 -8.39
C ASP A 24 17.01 -5.57 -9.02
N HIS A 25 17.25 -6.60 -8.20
CA HIS A 25 17.53 -7.96 -8.67
C HIS A 25 16.27 -8.84 -8.78
N SER A 26 15.09 -8.29 -8.56
CA SER A 26 13.84 -9.00 -8.82
C SER A 26 13.69 -9.32 -10.31
N ARG A 27 12.98 -10.39 -10.62
CA ARG A 27 12.70 -10.78 -12.01
C ARG A 27 11.80 -9.76 -12.70
N LEU A 28 12.13 -9.41 -13.94
CA LEU A 28 11.37 -8.55 -14.83
C LEU A 28 10.87 -9.37 -16.01
N MET A 29 9.57 -9.34 -16.27
CA MET A 29 8.98 -9.86 -17.49
C MET A 29 8.76 -8.70 -18.45
N VAL A 30 9.37 -8.76 -19.62
CA VAL A 30 9.16 -7.81 -20.71
C VAL A 30 8.24 -8.44 -21.75
N VAL A 31 7.12 -7.78 -22.04
CA VAL A 31 6.11 -8.26 -22.98
C VAL A 31 6.01 -7.28 -24.15
N ASN A 32 6.36 -7.75 -25.35
CA ASN A 32 6.14 -7.00 -26.58
C ASN A 32 4.71 -7.27 -27.07
N ARG A 33 3.85 -6.25 -27.05
CA ARG A 33 2.45 -6.36 -27.46
C ARG A 33 2.25 -6.62 -28.96
N GLU A 34 3.12 -6.10 -29.79
CA GLU A 34 2.99 -6.23 -31.26
C GLU A 34 3.42 -7.60 -31.76
N GLY A 35 4.42 -8.21 -31.13
CA GLY A 35 4.98 -9.51 -31.54
C GLY A 35 4.66 -10.67 -30.60
N GLY A 36 4.02 -10.42 -29.46
CA GLY A 36 3.72 -11.47 -28.46
C GLY A 36 4.98 -12.06 -27.80
N MET A 37 6.15 -11.50 -28.05
CA MET A 37 7.43 -11.99 -27.50
C MET A 37 7.50 -11.65 -26.01
N ILE A 38 7.89 -12.63 -25.20
CA ILE A 38 8.11 -12.49 -23.77
C ILE A 38 9.60 -12.72 -23.49
N GLU A 39 10.22 -11.78 -22.78
CA GLU A 39 11.59 -11.90 -22.31
C GLU A 39 11.63 -11.91 -20.79
N HIS A 40 12.58 -12.65 -20.21
CA HIS A 40 12.85 -12.65 -18.77
C HIS A 40 14.17 -11.95 -18.51
N ARG A 41 14.11 -10.94 -17.63
CA ARG A 41 15.23 -10.06 -17.27
C ARG A 41 15.30 -9.90 -15.74
N LEU A 42 16.28 -9.13 -15.28
CA LEU A 42 16.30 -8.58 -13.93
C LEU A 42 15.88 -7.11 -13.95
N PHE A 43 15.30 -6.63 -12.87
CA PHE A 43 14.69 -5.29 -12.87
C PHE A 43 15.70 -4.17 -13.15
N PHE A 44 16.97 -4.29 -12.75
CA PHE A 44 17.98 -3.27 -13.05
C PHE A 44 18.20 -3.08 -14.56
N GLU A 45 17.84 -4.07 -15.40
CA GLU A 45 17.91 -3.98 -16.86
C GLU A 45 16.78 -3.13 -17.46
N ILE A 46 15.83 -2.63 -16.63
CA ILE A 46 14.75 -1.73 -17.10
C ILE A 46 15.30 -0.51 -17.85
N ILE A 47 16.51 -0.08 -17.47
CA ILE A 47 17.18 1.06 -18.12
C ILE A 47 17.41 0.84 -19.62
N ASP A 48 17.53 -0.40 -20.09
CA ASP A 48 17.76 -0.73 -21.50
C ASP A 48 16.51 -0.52 -22.36
N TYR A 49 15.34 -0.50 -21.71
CA TYR A 49 14.03 -0.25 -22.35
C TYR A 49 13.62 1.22 -22.33
N LEU A 50 14.36 2.07 -21.63
CA LEU A 50 14.11 3.51 -21.54
C LEU A 50 15.05 4.26 -22.49
N LYS A 51 14.57 5.35 -23.08
CA LYS A 51 15.33 6.18 -24.02
C LYS A 51 15.57 7.58 -23.46
N SER A 52 16.67 8.20 -23.86
CA SER A 52 16.91 9.61 -23.54
C SER A 52 15.72 10.47 -24.02
N GLY A 53 15.22 11.32 -23.15
CA GLY A 53 14.03 12.13 -23.40
C GLY A 53 12.73 11.50 -22.86
N ASP A 54 12.70 10.23 -22.47
CA ASP A 54 11.53 9.66 -21.79
C ASP A 54 11.26 10.35 -20.46
N LEU A 55 10.02 10.27 -19.98
CA LEU A 55 9.60 10.72 -18.66
C LEU A 55 9.15 9.52 -17.82
N LEU A 56 9.86 9.26 -16.74
CA LEU A 56 9.44 8.29 -15.73
C LEU A 56 8.55 8.97 -14.68
N VAL A 57 7.29 8.54 -14.56
CA VAL A 57 6.37 9.03 -13.54
C VAL A 57 6.36 8.03 -12.38
N ILE A 58 6.66 8.52 -11.18
CA ILE A 58 6.71 7.70 -9.95
C ILE A 58 5.66 8.15 -8.95
N ASN A 59 5.19 7.20 -8.12
CA ASN A 59 4.27 7.49 -7.03
C ASN A 59 5.06 7.62 -5.72
N ASP A 60 5.14 8.83 -5.16
CA ASP A 60 5.91 9.16 -3.96
C ASP A 60 5.13 8.96 -2.65
N THR A 61 3.98 8.32 -2.72
CA THR A 61 3.22 8.03 -1.50
C THR A 61 4.02 7.17 -0.52
N ARG A 62 3.83 7.44 0.77
CA ARG A 62 4.44 6.70 1.88
C ARG A 62 3.39 5.88 2.61
N VAL A 63 3.66 4.60 2.80
CA VAL A 63 2.80 3.71 3.60
C VAL A 63 2.89 4.09 5.07
N ILE A 64 1.74 4.27 5.71
CA ILE A 64 1.64 4.47 7.15
C ILE A 64 1.48 3.11 7.86
N PRO A 65 1.90 2.98 9.14
CA PRO A 65 1.67 1.77 9.92
C PRO A 65 0.20 1.66 10.33
N ALA A 66 -0.65 1.46 9.35
CA ALA A 66 -2.10 1.58 9.43
C ALA A 66 -2.80 0.40 10.13
N ARG A 67 -2.06 -0.66 10.49
CA ARG A 67 -2.62 -1.85 11.13
C ARG A 67 -2.36 -1.81 12.63
N LEU A 68 -3.44 -1.86 13.41
CA LEU A 68 -3.40 -1.90 14.87
C LEU A 68 -4.05 -3.20 15.39
N VAL A 69 -3.43 -3.80 16.39
CA VAL A 69 -3.97 -4.97 17.09
C VAL A 69 -4.23 -4.61 18.54
N GLY A 70 -5.46 -4.79 19.00
CA GLY A 70 -5.87 -4.44 20.34
C GLY A 70 -6.81 -5.46 20.97
N LYS A 71 -7.23 -5.19 22.21
CA LYS A 71 -8.16 -5.99 22.96
C LYS A 71 -9.37 -5.16 23.39
N LYS A 72 -10.56 -5.74 23.27
CA LYS A 72 -11.78 -5.17 23.83
C LYS A 72 -11.78 -5.34 25.36
N GLY A 73 -12.57 -4.54 26.06
CA GLY A 73 -12.76 -4.69 27.51
C GLY A 73 -13.23 -6.09 27.95
N THR A 74 -13.84 -6.86 27.04
CA THR A 74 -14.23 -8.27 27.24
C THR A 74 -13.09 -9.27 27.01
N GLY A 75 -11.86 -8.80 26.74
CA GLY A 75 -10.68 -9.63 26.45
C GLY A 75 -10.58 -10.12 25.00
N GLY A 76 -11.62 -9.94 24.17
CA GLY A 76 -11.60 -10.37 22.77
C GLY A 76 -10.67 -9.52 21.92
N LYS A 77 -9.90 -10.16 21.04
CA LYS A 77 -9.02 -9.47 20.08
C LYS A 77 -9.82 -8.67 19.06
N ALA A 78 -9.27 -7.54 18.64
CA ALA A 78 -9.73 -6.73 17.53
C ALA A 78 -8.52 -6.26 16.71
N GLU A 79 -8.67 -6.25 15.40
CA GLU A 79 -7.68 -5.79 14.45
C GLU A 79 -8.29 -4.61 13.68
N ILE A 80 -7.57 -3.51 13.58
CA ILE A 80 -8.03 -2.29 12.94
C ILE A 80 -7.05 -1.93 11.83
N PHE A 81 -7.60 -1.63 10.66
CA PHE A 81 -6.87 -0.99 9.57
C PHE A 81 -7.42 0.42 9.38
N LEU A 82 -6.56 1.42 9.60
CA LEU A 82 -6.88 2.81 9.31
C LEU A 82 -7.03 2.98 7.80
N LEU A 83 -8.11 3.63 7.37
CA LEU A 83 -8.39 3.88 5.96
C LEU A 83 -8.21 5.36 5.63
N GLU A 84 -9.04 6.20 6.23
CA GLU A 84 -9.08 7.62 5.97
C GLU A 84 -9.39 8.39 7.25
N ARG A 85 -8.72 9.54 7.43
CA ARG A 85 -9.03 10.45 8.54
C ARG A 85 -10.31 11.21 8.22
N ASP A 86 -11.20 11.31 9.20
CA ASP A 86 -12.40 12.13 9.09
C ASP A 86 -12.01 13.62 9.11
N ASN A 87 -12.34 14.36 8.04
CA ASN A 87 -11.98 15.77 7.92
C ASN A 87 -12.79 16.69 8.85
N GLY A 88 -13.83 16.17 9.50
CA GLY A 88 -14.74 16.93 10.37
C GLY A 88 -14.49 16.76 11.86
N ALA A 89 -13.65 15.82 12.28
CA ALA A 89 -13.42 15.52 13.68
C ALA A 89 -11.98 15.12 13.95
N GLU A 90 -11.41 15.69 15.02
CA GLU A 90 -10.07 15.40 15.48
C GLU A 90 -9.98 13.93 15.94
N ASP A 91 -8.92 13.25 15.49
CA ASP A 91 -8.62 11.85 15.82
C ASP A 91 -9.73 10.82 15.52
N VAL A 92 -10.62 11.13 14.60
CA VAL A 92 -11.59 10.19 14.05
C VAL A 92 -11.13 9.66 12.70
N TRP A 93 -11.17 8.34 12.56
CA TRP A 93 -10.77 7.65 11.34
C TRP A 93 -11.86 6.67 10.90
N GLU A 94 -12.09 6.58 9.60
CA GLU A 94 -12.73 5.42 9.02
C GLU A 94 -11.74 4.27 9.02
N CYS A 95 -12.17 3.11 9.52
CA CYS A 95 -11.34 1.95 9.72
C CYS A 95 -12.05 0.69 9.26
N LEU A 96 -11.33 -0.24 8.64
CA LEU A 96 -11.79 -1.61 8.50
C LEU A 96 -11.50 -2.35 9.81
N VAL A 97 -12.49 -3.05 10.37
CA VAL A 97 -12.35 -3.69 11.69
C VAL A 97 -12.58 -5.18 11.60
N GLY A 98 -11.53 -5.95 11.92
CA GLY A 98 -11.60 -7.39 12.15
C GLY A 98 -11.86 -7.72 13.61
N GLY A 99 -12.81 -8.61 13.85
CA GLY A 99 -13.15 -9.07 15.22
C GLY A 99 -14.62 -9.43 15.36
N LYS A 100 -14.93 -10.19 16.42
CA LYS A 100 -16.33 -10.58 16.69
C LYS A 100 -17.02 -9.53 17.55
N ARG A 101 -18.30 -9.25 17.29
CA ARG A 101 -19.16 -8.37 18.11
C ARG A 101 -18.60 -6.94 18.24
N ILE A 102 -18.13 -6.37 17.16
CA ILE A 102 -17.81 -4.95 17.06
C ILE A 102 -19.12 -4.20 16.84
N ARG A 103 -19.35 -3.14 17.61
CA ARG A 103 -20.54 -2.29 17.52
C ARG A 103 -20.25 -0.91 18.14
N PRO A 104 -21.01 0.11 17.86
CA PRO A 104 -20.88 1.42 18.50
C PRO A 104 -20.84 1.31 20.04
N GLY A 105 -19.98 2.13 20.65
CA GLY A 105 -19.73 2.14 22.10
C GLY A 105 -18.70 1.10 22.59
N VAL A 106 -18.17 0.24 21.71
CA VAL A 106 -17.08 -0.69 22.08
C VAL A 106 -15.77 0.08 22.13
N PHE A 107 -15.03 -0.10 23.23
CA PHE A 107 -13.65 0.37 23.38
C PHE A 107 -12.65 -0.76 23.09
N ILE A 108 -11.57 -0.39 22.38
CA ILE A 108 -10.48 -1.29 22.03
C ILE A 108 -9.19 -0.67 22.56
N GLN A 109 -8.48 -1.38 23.43
CA GLN A 109 -7.20 -0.96 24.00
C GLN A 109 -6.06 -1.53 23.16
N PHE A 110 -5.16 -0.68 22.69
CA PHE A 110 -3.98 -1.08 21.89
C PHE A 110 -2.73 -1.18 22.77
N ASN A 111 -2.52 -0.18 23.63
CA ASN A 111 -1.50 -0.16 24.68
C ASN A 111 -1.96 0.80 25.78
N ASP A 112 -1.09 1.14 26.74
CA ASP A 112 -1.45 2.01 27.87
C ASP A 112 -1.78 3.45 27.42
N ASN A 113 -1.29 3.87 26.25
CA ASN A 113 -1.38 5.24 25.75
C ASN A 113 -2.39 5.41 24.58
N LEU A 114 -2.93 4.33 24.02
CA LEU A 114 -3.85 4.42 22.89
C LEU A 114 -5.06 3.52 23.07
N LYS A 115 -6.23 4.12 22.98
CA LYS A 115 -7.54 3.47 23.01
C LYS A 115 -8.38 3.97 21.84
N GLY A 116 -9.11 3.07 21.19
CA GLY A 116 -10.10 3.40 20.15
C GLY A 116 -11.52 3.21 20.66
N GLU A 117 -12.41 4.14 20.35
CA GLU A 117 -13.85 4.07 20.59
C GLU A 117 -14.58 3.90 19.26
N VAL A 118 -15.34 2.84 19.12
CA VAL A 118 -16.18 2.62 17.94
C VAL A 118 -17.38 3.55 18.01
N LEU A 119 -17.49 4.48 17.08
CA LEU A 119 -18.55 5.50 17.05
C LEU A 119 -19.77 5.02 16.27
N GLU A 120 -19.56 4.58 15.04
CA GLU A 120 -20.63 4.14 14.13
C GLU A 120 -20.14 3.08 13.16
N GLU A 121 -21.05 2.29 12.62
CA GLU A 121 -20.81 1.35 11.54
C GLU A 121 -21.17 2.01 10.21
N VAL A 122 -20.20 2.07 9.28
CA VAL A 122 -20.37 2.67 7.94
C VAL A 122 -20.87 1.63 6.94
N GLY A 123 -20.68 0.34 7.24
CA GLY A 123 -21.00 -0.79 6.37
C GLY A 123 -19.77 -1.51 5.83
N ASP A 124 -19.96 -2.71 5.31
CA ASP A 124 -18.90 -3.55 4.74
C ASP A 124 -17.71 -3.80 5.68
N GLY A 125 -17.97 -3.90 6.98
CA GLY A 125 -16.93 -4.07 8.01
C GLY A 125 -16.16 -2.79 8.33
N ARG A 126 -16.62 -1.63 7.83
CA ARG A 126 -16.03 -0.32 8.10
C ARG A 126 -16.76 0.37 9.23
N PHE A 127 -15.99 1.03 10.09
CA PHE A 127 -16.44 1.75 11.27
C PHE A 127 -15.71 3.08 11.38
N LYS A 128 -16.39 4.10 11.92
CA LYS A 128 -15.69 5.28 12.42
C LYS A 128 -15.20 5.03 13.82
N ILE A 129 -13.93 5.28 14.05
CA ILE A 129 -13.24 5.09 15.32
C ILE A 129 -12.61 6.39 15.75
N ARG A 130 -12.91 6.82 16.99
CA ARG A 130 -12.18 7.90 17.64
C ARG A 130 -11.02 7.32 18.43
N PHE A 131 -9.84 7.83 18.19
CA PHE A 131 -8.66 7.47 18.93
C PHE A 131 -8.48 8.44 20.10
N HIS A 132 -8.21 7.89 21.27
CA HIS A 132 -7.93 8.63 22.50
C HIS A 132 -6.48 8.38 22.88
N THR A 133 -5.68 9.43 22.89
CA THR A 133 -4.28 9.44 23.31
C THR A 133 -3.94 10.80 23.96
N GLY A 134 -2.98 10.82 24.86
CA GLY A 134 -2.42 12.06 25.43
C GLY A 134 -1.25 12.61 24.63
N ARG A 135 -0.94 12.03 23.45
CA ARG A 135 0.16 12.37 22.57
C ARG A 135 -0.35 12.59 21.15
N ASP A 136 0.54 13.04 20.27
CA ASP A 136 0.23 13.06 18.84
C ASP A 136 -0.08 11.64 18.34
N LEU A 137 -1.22 11.49 17.65
CA LEU A 137 -1.70 10.17 17.19
C LEU A 137 -0.74 9.56 16.16
N GLU A 138 -0.17 10.37 15.28
CA GLU A 138 0.75 9.87 14.25
C GLU A 138 2.02 9.30 14.88
N GLU A 139 2.56 9.97 15.92
CA GLU A 139 3.72 9.46 16.68
C GLU A 139 3.40 8.10 17.32
N VAL A 140 2.23 7.98 17.95
CA VAL A 140 1.81 6.72 18.57
C VAL A 140 1.60 5.63 17.53
N LEU A 141 1.02 5.95 16.38
CA LEU A 141 0.88 5.00 15.28
C LEU A 141 2.23 4.51 14.74
N GLU A 142 3.22 5.40 14.64
CA GLU A 142 4.58 5.01 14.24
C GLU A 142 5.22 4.04 15.25
N GLU A 143 4.92 4.17 16.54
CA GLU A 143 5.46 3.30 17.59
C GLU A 143 4.83 1.90 17.59
N ILE A 144 3.51 1.81 17.55
CA ILE A 144 2.78 0.56 17.78
C ILE A 144 2.08 -0.02 16.56
N GLY A 145 1.88 0.79 15.54
CA GLY A 145 1.26 0.36 14.29
C GLY A 145 2.15 -0.60 13.51
N GLN A 146 1.52 -1.43 12.74
CA GLN A 146 2.18 -2.39 11.84
C GLN A 146 1.89 -2.01 10.39
N VAL A 147 2.87 -2.23 9.53
CA VAL A 147 2.69 -2.06 8.09
C VAL A 147 1.71 -3.13 7.59
N PRO A 148 0.61 -2.74 6.90
CA PRO A 148 -0.31 -3.70 6.32
C PRO A 148 0.32 -4.36 5.10
N LEU A 149 0.74 -5.61 5.25
CA LEU A 149 1.24 -6.39 4.13
C LEU A 149 0.09 -6.98 3.30
N PRO A 150 0.31 -7.24 2.01
CA PRO A 150 -0.64 -7.97 1.18
C PRO A 150 -1.02 -9.33 1.81
N PRO A 151 -2.26 -9.79 1.68
CA PRO A 151 -2.77 -10.97 2.38
C PRO A 151 -2.08 -12.28 1.99
N TYR A 152 -1.39 -12.32 0.86
CA TYR A 152 -0.61 -13.48 0.42
C TYR A 152 0.78 -13.55 1.07
N ILE A 153 1.25 -12.50 1.74
CA ILE A 153 2.47 -12.51 2.55
C ILE A 153 2.12 -13.00 3.95
N ARG A 154 2.65 -14.13 4.32
CA ARG A 154 2.40 -14.76 5.63
C ARG A 154 3.52 -14.39 6.58
N ARG A 155 3.15 -13.91 7.76
CA ARG A 155 4.07 -13.62 8.88
C ARG A 155 3.61 -14.35 10.12
N GLU A 156 4.56 -14.88 10.88
CA GLU A 156 4.24 -15.42 12.20
C GLU A 156 3.70 -14.32 13.10
N LYS A 157 2.69 -14.67 13.89
CA LYS A 157 2.08 -13.78 14.88
C LYS A 157 2.42 -14.25 16.27
N ASP A 158 2.68 -13.31 17.18
CA ASP A 158 2.78 -13.59 18.60
C ASP A 158 1.41 -13.98 19.19
N GLU A 159 1.39 -14.36 20.48
CA GLU A 159 0.12 -14.68 21.18
C GLU A 159 -0.86 -13.51 21.22
N GLY A 160 -0.37 -12.27 21.11
CA GLY A 160 -1.14 -11.04 21.00
C GLY A 160 -1.74 -10.81 19.60
N GLY A 161 -1.27 -11.54 18.57
CA GLY A 161 -1.67 -11.37 17.18
C GLY A 161 -0.86 -10.30 16.45
N ARG A 162 0.21 -9.77 17.05
CA ARG A 162 1.18 -8.89 16.40
C ARG A 162 2.13 -9.73 15.56
N MET A 163 2.61 -9.20 14.45
CA MET A 163 3.67 -9.84 13.67
C MET A 163 4.95 -9.86 14.50
N LYS A 164 5.63 -11.01 14.56
CA LYS A 164 6.94 -11.12 15.21
C LYS A 164 7.97 -10.26 14.48
N ASP A 165 9.14 -10.11 15.05
CA ASP A 165 10.29 -9.22 14.76
C ASP A 165 10.62 -8.82 13.30
N GLU A 166 9.94 -9.37 12.30
CA GLU A 166 10.07 -8.98 10.89
C GLU A 166 9.49 -7.59 10.60
N SER A 167 8.79 -6.98 11.57
CA SER A 167 8.16 -5.67 11.42
C SER A 167 9.14 -4.54 11.05
N THR A 168 10.38 -4.61 11.52
CA THR A 168 11.43 -3.63 11.17
C THR A 168 11.91 -3.78 9.74
N ILE A 169 12.06 -5.01 9.26
CA ILE A 169 12.44 -5.30 7.87
C ILE A 169 11.28 -4.88 6.96
N ASP A 170 10.05 -5.29 7.26
CA ASP A 170 8.87 -4.98 6.46
C ASP A 170 8.61 -3.47 6.38
N ARG A 171 8.80 -2.71 7.47
CA ARG A 171 8.70 -1.24 7.45
C ARG A 171 9.64 -0.60 6.43
N GLY A 172 10.89 -1.08 6.35
CA GLY A 172 11.86 -0.58 5.39
C GLY A 172 11.67 -1.12 3.97
N ARG A 173 11.26 -2.39 3.85
CA ARG A 173 11.17 -3.07 2.55
C ARG A 173 9.84 -2.82 1.84
N TYR A 174 8.75 -2.63 2.56
CA TYR A 174 7.43 -2.29 1.99
C TYR A 174 7.23 -0.78 1.82
N GLN A 175 8.33 -0.08 1.46
CA GLN A 175 8.40 1.32 1.08
C GLN A 175 9.26 1.48 -0.16
N THR A 176 8.91 2.41 -1.03
CA THR A 176 9.79 2.82 -2.13
C THR A 176 10.94 3.68 -1.61
N VAL A 177 12.06 3.72 -2.33
CA VAL A 177 13.21 4.58 -1.98
C VAL A 177 12.91 6.08 -2.16
N PHE A 178 11.80 6.40 -2.80
CA PHE A 178 11.32 7.76 -3.05
C PHE A 178 10.00 8.08 -2.30
N ALA A 179 9.62 7.27 -1.32
CA ALA A 179 8.42 7.50 -0.51
C ALA A 179 8.57 8.77 0.35
N ASP A 180 7.66 9.71 0.20
CA ASP A 180 7.66 11.03 0.88
C ASP A 180 6.33 11.34 1.56
N LYS A 181 5.23 11.38 0.82
CA LYS A 181 3.91 11.80 1.28
C LYS A 181 3.15 10.70 2.01
N LYS A 182 3.03 10.81 3.34
CA LYS A 182 2.28 9.85 4.17
C LYS A 182 0.80 9.79 3.79
N GLY A 183 0.20 8.59 3.83
CA GLY A 183 -1.25 8.42 3.64
C GLY A 183 -1.67 7.13 2.93
N ALA A 184 -0.74 6.34 2.39
CA ALA A 184 -1.07 5.07 1.77
C ALA A 184 -1.20 3.95 2.80
N VAL A 185 -2.11 3.02 2.54
CA VAL A 185 -2.28 1.76 3.27
C VAL A 185 -1.49 0.63 2.60
N ALA A 186 -1.27 0.73 1.29
CA ALA A 186 -0.46 -0.22 0.54
C ALA A 186 0.64 0.49 -0.26
N ALA A 187 1.78 -0.19 -0.43
CA ALA A 187 2.88 0.34 -1.22
C ALA A 187 2.59 0.28 -2.73
N PRO A 188 3.06 1.26 -3.53
CA PRO A 188 3.09 1.15 -4.98
C PRO A 188 4.13 0.10 -5.38
N THR A 189 3.70 -1.16 -5.47
CA THR A 189 4.56 -2.35 -5.50
C THR A 189 5.57 -2.35 -6.66
N ALA A 190 5.21 -1.82 -7.83
CA ALA A 190 6.14 -1.66 -8.95
C ALA A 190 7.33 -0.74 -8.58
N GLY A 191 7.09 0.25 -7.73
CA GLY A 191 8.11 1.18 -7.24
C GLY A 191 9.11 0.55 -6.27
N LEU A 192 8.77 -0.57 -5.63
CA LEU A 192 9.61 -1.26 -4.64
C LEU A 192 10.93 -1.79 -5.25
N HIS A 193 10.95 -2.01 -6.54
CA HIS A 193 12.11 -2.56 -7.25
C HIS A 193 13.18 -1.52 -7.56
N PHE A 194 12.87 -0.23 -7.49
CA PHE A 194 13.86 0.82 -7.72
C PHE A 194 14.82 0.94 -6.55
N THR A 195 16.08 1.24 -6.91
CA THR A 195 17.14 1.63 -5.98
C THR A 195 17.60 3.05 -6.30
N GLU A 196 18.16 3.76 -5.32
CA GLU A 196 18.72 5.10 -5.58
C GLU A 196 19.82 5.08 -6.66
N PRO A 197 20.75 4.08 -6.68
CA PRO A 197 21.72 3.98 -7.76
C PRO A 197 21.10 3.81 -9.15
N LEU A 198 20.02 3.00 -9.25
CA LEU A 198 19.32 2.81 -10.54
C LEU A 198 18.64 4.11 -10.98
N LEU A 199 17.97 4.83 -10.08
CA LEU A 199 17.36 6.13 -10.40
C LEU A 199 18.41 7.16 -10.84
N LYS A 200 19.60 7.18 -10.22
CA LYS A 200 20.72 8.03 -10.65
C LYS A 200 21.19 7.68 -12.08
N LYS A 201 21.31 6.39 -12.40
CA LYS A 201 21.66 5.93 -13.77
C LYS A 201 20.59 6.34 -14.79
N ILE A 202 19.30 6.20 -14.44
CA ILE A 202 18.18 6.61 -15.29
C ILE A 202 18.26 8.11 -15.60
N LYS A 203 18.45 8.96 -14.58
CA LYS A 203 18.64 10.40 -14.77
C LYS A 203 19.88 10.72 -15.62
N ALA A 204 20.99 10.03 -15.39
CA ALA A 204 22.22 10.22 -16.17
C ALA A 204 22.07 9.81 -17.66
N LYS A 205 21.13 8.93 -17.97
CA LYS A 205 20.76 8.55 -19.36
C LYS A 205 19.91 9.63 -20.05
N GLY A 206 19.55 10.73 -19.37
CA GLY A 206 18.72 11.80 -19.91
C GLY A 206 17.22 11.51 -19.83
N ILE A 207 16.80 10.77 -18.84
CA ILE A 207 15.40 10.46 -18.55
C ILE A 207 14.96 11.31 -17.37
N ASP A 208 13.94 12.11 -17.57
CA ASP A 208 13.34 12.93 -16.52
C ASP A 208 12.48 12.07 -15.57
N ILE A 209 12.34 12.53 -14.32
CA ILE A 209 11.51 11.86 -13.32
C ILE A 209 10.52 12.89 -12.76
N ALA A 210 9.21 12.59 -12.87
CA ALA A 210 8.14 13.35 -12.26
C ALA A 210 7.48 12.54 -11.13
N SER A 211 7.21 13.16 -9.99
CA SER A 211 6.50 12.54 -8.88
C SER A 211 5.02 12.92 -8.90
N VAL A 212 4.17 11.96 -8.65
CA VAL A 212 2.77 12.13 -8.32
C VAL A 212 2.48 11.42 -6.99
N THR A 213 1.49 11.85 -6.26
CA THR A 213 1.08 11.19 -5.02
C THR A 213 -0.26 10.50 -5.27
N LEU A 214 -0.28 9.17 -5.20
CA LEU A 214 -1.49 8.36 -5.24
C LEU A 214 -1.52 7.55 -3.95
N HIS A 215 -2.40 7.90 -3.01
CA HIS A 215 -2.54 7.17 -1.76
C HIS A 215 -3.28 5.86 -2.00
N VAL A 216 -2.51 4.78 -2.18
CA VAL A 216 -3.07 3.44 -2.41
C VAL A 216 -3.83 2.99 -1.18
N GLY A 217 -5.12 2.78 -1.36
CA GLY A 217 -6.06 2.43 -0.31
C GLY A 217 -6.20 0.91 -0.08
N PRO A 218 -7.08 0.50 0.84
CA PRO A 218 -7.31 -0.90 1.18
C PRO A 218 -7.98 -1.69 0.05
N GLY A 219 -8.55 -1.02 -0.93
CA GLY A 219 -9.22 -1.65 -2.08
C GLY A 219 -8.33 -2.67 -2.79
N THR A 220 -7.00 -2.42 -2.79
CA THR A 220 -6.01 -3.32 -3.39
C THR A 220 -5.90 -4.69 -2.67
N PHE A 221 -6.38 -4.79 -1.42
CA PHE A 221 -6.40 -6.02 -0.63
C PHE A 221 -7.74 -6.75 -0.66
N LEU A 222 -8.78 -6.10 -1.19
CA LEU A 222 -10.12 -6.66 -1.23
C LEU A 222 -10.28 -7.60 -2.45
N PRO A 223 -10.81 -8.82 -2.24
CA PRO A 223 -11.06 -9.71 -3.36
C PRO A 223 -12.24 -9.22 -4.21
N VAL A 224 -12.15 -9.39 -5.52
CA VAL A 224 -13.28 -9.21 -6.42
C VAL A 224 -14.29 -10.34 -6.16
N ARG A 225 -15.54 -9.99 -5.80
CA ARG A 225 -16.59 -10.96 -5.41
C ARG A 225 -17.74 -11.03 -6.40
N VAL A 226 -17.63 -10.36 -7.52
CA VAL A 226 -18.65 -10.33 -8.57
C VAL A 226 -18.24 -11.23 -9.72
N GLU A 227 -19.21 -11.81 -10.45
CA GLU A 227 -18.93 -12.64 -11.63
C GLU A 227 -18.57 -11.78 -12.84
N ASN A 228 -19.29 -10.67 -13.01
CA ASN A 228 -19.01 -9.71 -14.06
C ASN A 228 -18.17 -8.56 -13.51
N ILE A 229 -16.98 -8.36 -14.04
CA ILE A 229 -16.03 -7.38 -13.49
C ILE A 229 -16.52 -5.93 -13.61
N GLU A 230 -17.40 -5.60 -14.54
CA GLU A 230 -18.03 -4.28 -14.66
C GLU A 230 -18.93 -3.93 -13.46
N ASP A 231 -19.40 -4.95 -12.72
CA ASP A 231 -20.21 -4.77 -11.50
C ASP A 231 -19.35 -4.51 -10.26
N HIS A 232 -18.02 -4.66 -10.37
CA HIS A 232 -17.12 -4.41 -9.25
C HIS A 232 -16.98 -2.91 -8.95
N ARG A 233 -17.28 -2.54 -7.70
CA ARG A 233 -17.13 -1.16 -7.23
C ARG A 233 -15.74 -0.96 -6.66
N MET A 234 -14.93 -0.17 -7.36
CA MET A 234 -13.64 0.29 -6.86
C MET A 234 -13.84 1.33 -5.75
N LEU A 235 -13.04 1.25 -4.69
CA LEU A 235 -12.99 2.30 -3.69
C LEU A 235 -12.24 3.52 -4.26
N PRO A 236 -12.66 4.75 -3.93
CA PRO A 236 -11.93 5.95 -4.32
C PRO A 236 -10.58 6.03 -3.61
N GLU A 237 -9.60 6.60 -4.30
CA GLU A 237 -8.27 6.87 -3.74
C GLU A 237 -7.94 8.35 -3.93
N ARG A 238 -7.29 8.94 -2.92
CA ARG A 238 -6.85 10.33 -3.00
C ARG A 238 -5.56 10.45 -3.79
N TYR A 239 -5.48 11.49 -4.60
CA TYR A 239 -4.25 11.77 -5.34
C TYR A 239 -3.94 13.26 -5.37
N GLU A 240 -2.68 13.56 -5.58
CA GLU A 240 -2.17 14.92 -5.83
C GLU A 240 -1.18 14.88 -6.99
N ILE A 241 -1.33 15.79 -7.91
CA ILE A 241 -0.39 15.98 -9.02
C ILE A 241 0.17 17.41 -8.93
N PRO A 242 1.43 17.58 -8.50
CA PRO A 242 2.06 18.90 -8.46
C PRO A 242 2.08 19.55 -9.84
N SER A 243 1.90 20.88 -9.90
CA SER A 243 1.84 21.60 -11.17
C SER A 243 3.05 21.34 -12.05
N ALA A 244 4.26 21.33 -11.47
CA ALA A 244 5.48 21.02 -12.20
C ALA A 244 5.46 19.61 -12.84
N SER A 245 4.96 18.60 -12.09
CA SER A 245 4.80 17.24 -12.62
C SER A 245 3.76 17.20 -13.75
N ALA A 246 2.63 17.91 -13.58
CA ALA A 246 1.61 17.99 -14.61
C ALA A 246 2.15 18.62 -15.92
N GLU A 247 2.94 19.68 -15.81
CA GLU A 247 3.59 20.31 -16.97
C GLU A 247 4.56 19.36 -17.67
N MET A 248 5.40 18.65 -16.93
CA MET A 248 6.33 17.65 -17.48
C MET A 248 5.58 16.53 -18.20
N ILE A 249 4.52 15.99 -17.58
CA ILE A 249 3.70 14.90 -18.14
C ILE A 249 3.01 15.38 -19.43
N ASN A 250 2.38 16.57 -19.41
CA ASN A 250 1.68 17.09 -20.57
C ASN A 250 2.63 17.36 -21.73
N ARG A 251 3.82 17.90 -21.45
CA ARG A 251 4.87 18.12 -22.47
C ARG A 251 5.31 16.80 -23.09
N ALA A 252 5.65 15.80 -22.27
CA ALA A 252 6.07 14.48 -22.75
C ALA A 252 4.98 13.83 -23.63
N LYS A 253 3.71 13.92 -23.23
CA LYS A 253 2.58 13.43 -24.06
C LYS A 253 2.46 14.15 -25.39
N THR A 254 2.62 15.48 -25.41
CA THR A 254 2.56 16.28 -26.64
C THR A 254 3.69 15.95 -27.59
N GLU A 255 4.86 15.63 -27.05
CA GLU A 255 6.06 15.26 -27.82
C GLU A 255 6.10 13.77 -28.21
N GLY A 256 5.09 12.98 -27.81
CA GLY A 256 5.00 11.54 -28.13
C GLY A 256 5.99 10.67 -27.36
N ARG A 257 6.35 11.12 -26.18
CA ARG A 257 7.30 10.44 -25.28
C ARG A 257 6.57 9.70 -24.17
#